data_6930d4795ceba83ced8868925e7739cc
#
_entry.id   6930d4795ceba83ced8868925e7739cc
#
_cell.length_a   1.000
_cell.length_b   1.000
_cell.length_c   1.000
_cell.angle_alpha   90.00
_cell.angle_beta   90.00
_cell.angle_gamma   90.00
#
_symmetry.space_group_name_H-M   'P 1'
#
loop_
_entity.id
_entity.type
_entity.pdbx_description
1 polymer ?
#
loop_
_entity_poly.entity_id
_entity_poly.type
_entity_poly.pdbx_seq_one_letter_code
_entity_poly.pdbx_strand_id
1 'polypeptide(L)'
;IEAIKSSTPMPCRDAMRNLFKVIVTGDEEKTQEAIALFKEHFKTLSPDQIAFPRGVSDVISYAENQGIYRGDKVKFIYLLVPNSIQENVIAFPDFLPEELGLNKYIDHNLQFKKTFIDPIDIILNAIGWSAEPRADLQQFFL
;
A
#
# COMPACT_ATOMS: atom_id res chain seq x y z
N ILE A 1 10.49 14.71 4.48
CA ILE A 1 9.03 14.71 4.55
C ILE A 1 8.59 13.43 5.28
N GLU A 2 7.83 13.59 6.36
CA GLU A 2 7.47 12.48 7.23
C GLU A 2 6.58 11.41 6.57
N ALA A 3 5.82 11.76 5.53
CA ALA A 3 4.99 10.81 4.82
C ALA A 3 5.81 9.77 4.05
N ILE A 4 7.05 10.09 3.69
CA ILE A 4 7.94 9.16 2.98
C ILE A 4 8.84 8.48 3.98
N LYS A 5 8.42 7.30 4.44
CA LYS A 5 9.14 6.52 5.46
C LYS A 5 9.95 5.40 4.82
N SER A 6 10.95 4.90 5.55
CA SER A 6 11.74 3.75 5.10
C SER A 6 10.91 2.48 4.94
N SER A 7 9.76 2.39 5.64
CA SER A 7 8.83 1.27 5.52
C SER A 7 7.88 1.40 4.32
N THR A 8 7.95 2.51 3.57
CA THR A 8 7.12 2.68 2.37
C THR A 8 7.77 1.98 1.19
N PRO A 9 7.05 1.16 0.40
CA PRO A 9 7.61 0.54 -0.80
C PRO A 9 8.13 1.57 -1.79
N MET A 10 9.21 1.25 -2.50
CA MET A 10 9.90 2.20 -3.37
C MET A 10 8.99 2.83 -4.45
N PRO A 11 8.15 2.07 -5.19
CA PRO A 11 7.25 2.69 -6.16
C PRO A 11 6.30 3.71 -5.53
N CYS A 12 5.86 3.47 -4.28
CA CYS A 12 5.01 4.41 -3.54
C CYS A 12 5.79 5.67 -3.15
N ARG A 13 7.07 5.54 -2.76
CA ARG A 13 7.92 6.69 -2.46
C ARG A 13 8.06 7.60 -3.68
N ASP A 14 8.32 7.01 -4.84
CA ASP A 14 8.48 7.76 -6.08
C ASP A 14 7.18 8.46 -6.46
N ALA A 15 6.06 7.77 -6.32
CA ALA A 15 4.74 8.34 -6.58
C ALA A 15 4.42 9.49 -5.62
N MET A 16 4.79 9.38 -4.34
CA MET A 16 4.61 10.45 -3.36
C MET A 16 5.41 11.69 -3.72
N ARG A 17 6.67 11.51 -4.14
CA ARG A 17 7.50 12.63 -4.57
C ARG A 17 6.89 13.37 -5.76
N ASN A 18 6.40 12.63 -6.73
CA ASN A 18 5.71 13.19 -7.89
C ASN A 18 4.41 13.89 -7.50
N LEU A 19 3.66 13.29 -6.57
CA LEU A 19 2.41 13.85 -6.08
C LEU A 19 2.64 15.20 -5.37
N PHE A 20 3.71 15.31 -4.58
CA PHE A 20 4.04 16.57 -3.91
C PHE A 20 4.25 17.71 -4.90
N LYS A 21 4.82 17.43 -6.06
CA LYS A 21 4.99 18.43 -7.13
C LYS A 21 3.63 18.89 -7.67
N VAL A 22 2.65 17.99 -7.74
CA VAL A 22 1.29 18.35 -8.18
C VAL A 22 0.57 19.13 -7.08
N ILE A 23 0.70 18.71 -5.81
CA ILE A 23 0.07 19.39 -4.68
C ILE A 23 0.49 20.86 -4.60
N VAL A 24 1.77 21.18 -4.82
CA VAL A 24 2.25 22.56 -4.74
C VAL A 24 1.70 23.45 -5.85
N THR A 25 1.11 22.90 -6.91
CA THR A 25 0.41 23.71 -7.92
C THR A 25 -0.91 24.27 -7.41
N GLY A 26 -1.44 23.75 -6.29
CA GLY A 26 -2.68 24.21 -5.69
C GLY A 26 -3.94 23.69 -6.35
N ASP A 27 -3.84 22.65 -7.16
CA ASP A 27 -4.98 22.07 -7.89
C ASP A 27 -5.38 20.70 -7.29
N GLU A 28 -6.45 20.71 -6.50
CA GLU A 28 -6.96 19.49 -5.85
C GLU A 28 -7.40 18.45 -6.88
N GLU A 29 -8.07 18.87 -7.95
CA GLU A 29 -8.56 17.95 -8.96
C GLU A 29 -7.41 17.22 -9.66
N LYS A 30 -6.36 17.93 -10.04
CA LYS A 30 -5.16 17.31 -10.63
C LYS A 30 -4.46 16.38 -9.67
N THR A 31 -4.46 16.72 -8.38
CA THR A 31 -3.89 15.84 -7.34
C THR A 31 -4.68 14.56 -7.25
N GLN A 32 -6.01 14.63 -7.24
CA GLN A 32 -6.87 13.45 -7.20
C GLN A 32 -6.72 12.58 -8.46
N GLU A 33 -6.57 13.21 -9.63
CA GLU A 33 -6.30 12.49 -10.88
C GLU A 33 -4.97 11.74 -10.82
N ALA A 34 -3.92 12.37 -10.29
CA ALA A 34 -2.61 11.74 -10.14
C ALA A 34 -2.67 10.54 -9.20
N ILE A 35 -3.43 10.64 -8.11
CA ILE A 35 -3.65 9.54 -7.17
C ILE A 35 -4.37 8.38 -7.87
N ALA A 36 -5.42 8.68 -8.62
CA ALA A 36 -6.20 7.66 -9.33
C ALA A 36 -5.35 6.94 -10.39
N LEU A 37 -4.51 7.66 -11.12
CA LEU A 37 -3.60 7.07 -12.09
C LEU A 37 -2.58 6.15 -11.42
N PHE A 38 -2.02 6.56 -10.30
CA PHE A 38 -1.09 5.72 -9.57
C PHE A 38 -1.78 4.47 -9.02
N LYS A 39 -3.01 4.59 -8.55
CA LYS A 39 -3.78 3.44 -8.06
C LYS A 39 -3.91 2.36 -9.14
N GLU A 40 -4.19 2.75 -10.37
CA GLU A 40 -4.27 1.80 -11.48
C GLU A 40 -2.91 1.17 -11.79
N HIS A 41 -1.85 1.97 -11.78
CA HIS A 41 -0.49 1.46 -11.98
C HIS A 41 -0.08 0.50 -10.85
N PHE A 42 -0.42 0.83 -9.59
CA PHE A 42 -0.12 0.02 -8.43
C PHE A 42 -0.64 -1.41 -8.57
N LYS A 43 -1.82 -1.58 -9.16
CA LYS A 43 -2.42 -2.90 -9.38
C LYS A 43 -1.62 -3.77 -10.34
N THR A 44 -0.75 -3.18 -11.17
CA THR A 44 0.08 -3.90 -12.13
C THR A 44 1.45 -4.30 -11.58
N LEU A 45 1.82 -3.79 -10.40
CA LEU A 45 3.11 -4.04 -9.80
C LEU A 45 3.16 -5.43 -9.16
N SER A 46 4.36 -6.01 -9.11
CA SER A 46 4.55 -7.33 -8.48
C SER A 46 4.40 -7.24 -6.96
N PRO A 47 4.08 -8.36 -6.28
CA PRO A 47 3.90 -8.35 -4.82
C PRO A 47 5.09 -7.79 -4.05
N ASP A 48 6.31 -8.11 -4.46
CA ASP A 48 7.53 -7.63 -3.81
C ASP A 48 7.72 -6.11 -3.94
N GLN A 49 7.14 -5.49 -4.98
CA GLN A 49 7.22 -4.05 -5.19
C GLN A 49 6.22 -3.26 -4.34
N ILE A 50 5.13 -3.89 -3.91
CA ILE A 50 4.06 -3.20 -3.16
C ILE A 50 4.01 -3.62 -1.69
N ALA A 51 4.76 -4.63 -1.29
CA ALA A 51 4.79 -5.11 0.10
C ALA A 51 5.53 -4.14 1.01
N PHE A 52 5.10 -4.05 2.27
CA PHE A 52 5.77 -3.23 3.28
C PHE A 52 7.06 -3.88 3.74
N PRO A 53 8.22 -3.23 3.62
CA PRO A 53 9.43 -3.73 4.27
C PRO A 53 9.39 -3.45 5.77
N ARG A 54 9.63 -4.47 6.59
CA ARG A 54 9.70 -4.34 8.05
C ARG A 54 10.69 -5.31 8.66
N GLY A 55 11.25 -4.94 9.83
CA GLY A 55 12.03 -5.85 10.64
C GLY A 55 11.12 -6.77 11.45
N VAL A 56 11.57 -7.99 11.69
CA VAL A 56 10.85 -8.97 12.51
C VAL A 56 11.20 -8.73 13.98
N SER A 57 10.21 -8.35 14.80
CA SER A 57 10.40 -8.10 16.22
C SER A 57 10.28 -9.36 17.07
N ASP A 58 9.44 -10.30 16.63
CA ASP A 58 9.21 -11.57 17.31
C ASP A 58 9.19 -12.71 16.29
N VAL A 59 9.51 -13.92 16.77
CA VAL A 59 9.48 -15.13 15.95
C VAL A 59 8.56 -16.15 16.59
N ILE A 60 7.61 -16.63 15.80
CA ILE A 60 6.77 -17.77 16.18
C ILE A 60 7.30 -19.02 15.48
N SER A 61 6.99 -20.19 16.01
CA SER A 61 7.47 -21.48 15.47
C SER A 61 7.18 -21.65 13.98
N TYR A 62 6.04 -21.18 13.51
CA TYR A 62 5.70 -21.24 12.10
C TYR A 62 6.66 -20.41 11.24
N ALA A 63 6.99 -19.21 11.69
CA ALA A 63 7.91 -18.33 10.96
C ALA A 63 9.33 -18.92 10.92
N GLU A 64 9.80 -19.53 12.01
CA GLU A 64 11.08 -20.23 12.05
C GLU A 64 11.14 -21.34 11.02
N ASN A 65 10.06 -22.11 10.89
CA ASN A 65 9.98 -23.19 9.88
C ASN A 65 10.05 -22.66 8.46
N GLN A 66 9.70 -21.38 8.24
CA GLN A 66 9.81 -20.71 6.95
C GLN A 66 11.15 -19.96 6.79
N GLY A 67 12.08 -20.10 7.74
CA GLY A 67 13.37 -19.44 7.69
C GLY A 67 13.35 -17.97 8.08
N ILE A 68 12.33 -17.52 8.79
CA ILE A 68 12.20 -16.14 9.24
C ILE A 68 12.51 -16.08 10.73
N TYR A 69 13.50 -15.27 11.08
CA TYR A 69 13.98 -15.14 12.44
C TYR A 69 13.90 -13.69 12.92
N ARG A 70 13.93 -13.50 14.26
CA ARG A 70 13.97 -12.18 14.87
C ARG A 70 15.15 -11.38 14.32
N GLY A 71 14.89 -10.14 13.94
CA GLY A 71 15.90 -9.26 13.34
C GLY A 71 15.93 -9.30 11.83
N ASP A 72 15.32 -10.31 11.20
CA ASP A 72 15.25 -10.39 9.74
C ASP A 72 14.37 -9.26 9.19
N LYS A 73 14.71 -8.84 7.97
CA LYS A 73 13.86 -7.91 7.22
C LYS A 73 12.94 -8.71 6.31
N VAL A 74 11.65 -8.45 6.40
CA VAL A 74 10.63 -9.13 5.59
C VAL A 74 9.70 -8.11 4.96
N LYS A 75 8.92 -8.56 4.00
CA LYS A 75 7.91 -7.77 3.31
C LYS A 75 6.53 -8.29 3.67
N PHE A 76 5.59 -7.39 3.95
CA PHE A 76 4.21 -7.71 4.31
C PHE A 76 3.25 -7.32 3.21
N ILE A 77 2.29 -8.18 2.92
CA ILE A 77 1.22 -7.89 1.97
C ILE A 77 -0.11 -8.38 2.52
N TYR A 78 -1.16 -7.57 2.34
CA TYR A 78 -2.52 -7.91 2.77
C TYR A 78 -3.19 -8.83 1.75
N LEU A 79 -3.99 -9.76 2.24
CA LEU A 79 -4.65 -10.77 1.43
C LEU A 79 -6.16 -10.74 1.63
N LEU A 80 -6.87 -11.02 0.55
CA LEU A 80 -8.30 -11.29 0.60
C LEU A 80 -8.52 -12.66 1.26
N VAL A 81 -9.58 -12.79 2.02
CA VAL A 81 -9.98 -14.06 2.62
C VAL A 81 -11.34 -14.49 2.08
N PRO A 82 -11.60 -15.78 1.95
CA PRO A 82 -10.71 -16.92 2.26
C PRO A 82 -9.61 -17.09 1.20
N ASN A 83 -8.49 -17.68 1.61
CA ASN A 83 -7.39 -18.03 0.73
C ASN A 83 -6.72 -19.34 1.21
N SER A 84 -5.71 -19.82 0.50
CA SER A 84 -5.10 -21.12 0.76
C SER A 84 -4.46 -21.26 2.14
N ILE A 85 -4.04 -20.14 2.75
CA ILE A 85 -3.39 -20.15 4.08
C ILE A 85 -4.31 -19.68 5.21
N GLN A 86 -5.55 -19.27 4.87
CA GLN A 86 -6.54 -18.78 5.84
C GLN A 86 -6.06 -17.59 6.68
N GLU A 87 -5.22 -16.74 6.10
CA GLU A 87 -4.68 -15.54 6.75
C GLU A 87 -4.97 -14.30 5.92
N ASN A 88 -5.14 -13.15 6.57
CA ASN A 88 -5.39 -11.88 5.90
C ASN A 88 -4.11 -11.07 5.62
N VAL A 89 -2.96 -11.62 5.96
CA VAL A 89 -1.65 -11.00 5.73
C VAL A 89 -0.61 -12.11 5.62
N ILE A 90 0.40 -11.89 4.79
CA ILE A 90 1.56 -12.77 4.71
C ILE A 90 2.85 -11.96 4.73
N ALA A 91 3.87 -12.51 5.37
CA ALA A 91 5.22 -11.97 5.37
C ALA A 91 6.14 -12.90 4.58
N PHE A 92 7.04 -12.33 3.77
CA PHE A 92 8.01 -13.11 3.00
C PHE A 92 9.33 -12.33 2.92
N PRO A 93 10.50 -13.03 2.81
CA PRO A 93 11.78 -12.33 2.83
C PRO A 93 12.05 -11.52 1.56
N ASP A 94 11.88 -12.09 0.37
CA ASP A 94 12.20 -11.43 -0.88
C ASP A 94 11.04 -11.44 -1.87
N PHE A 95 10.46 -12.62 -2.11
CA PHE A 95 9.38 -12.80 -3.08
C PHE A 95 8.27 -13.64 -2.49
N LEU A 96 7.03 -13.34 -2.87
CA LEU A 96 5.87 -14.12 -2.48
C LEU A 96 6.00 -15.53 -3.09
N PRO A 97 5.95 -16.61 -2.26
CA PRO A 97 6.07 -17.96 -2.78
C PRO A 97 4.97 -18.30 -3.79
N GLU A 98 5.35 -18.67 -5.00
CA GLU A 98 4.42 -19.00 -6.07
C GLU A 98 3.59 -20.25 -5.76
N GLU A 99 4.19 -21.23 -5.07
CA GLU A 99 3.53 -22.48 -4.72
C GLU A 99 2.32 -22.31 -3.82
N LEU A 100 2.20 -21.16 -3.14
CA LEU A 100 1.02 -20.87 -2.31
C LEU A 100 -0.16 -20.36 -3.12
N GLY A 101 0.06 -19.94 -4.37
CA GLY A 101 -0.99 -19.46 -5.25
C GLY A 101 -1.72 -18.22 -4.73
N LEU A 102 -1.02 -17.34 -4.02
CA LEU A 102 -1.62 -16.20 -3.35
C LEU A 102 -1.74 -14.94 -4.22
N ASN A 103 -1.13 -14.90 -5.40
CA ASN A 103 -1.14 -13.71 -6.25
C ASN A 103 -2.56 -13.18 -6.53
N LYS A 104 -3.50 -14.08 -6.77
CA LYS A 104 -4.90 -13.72 -7.04
C LYS A 104 -5.68 -13.28 -5.80
N TYR A 105 -5.10 -13.45 -4.61
CA TYR A 105 -5.73 -13.08 -3.34
C TYR A 105 -5.15 -11.80 -2.75
N ILE A 106 -4.27 -11.11 -3.45
CA ILE A 106 -3.72 -9.85 -2.95
C ILE A 106 -4.83 -8.81 -2.85
N ASP A 107 -4.97 -8.22 -1.67
CA ASP A 107 -5.92 -7.12 -1.45
C ASP A 107 -5.26 -5.81 -1.87
N HIS A 108 -5.31 -5.52 -3.17
CA HIS A 108 -4.69 -4.33 -3.73
C HIS A 108 -5.28 -3.04 -3.16
N ASN A 109 -6.58 -3.02 -2.90
CA ASN A 109 -7.23 -1.83 -2.34
C ASN A 109 -6.74 -1.52 -0.93
N LEU A 110 -6.69 -2.53 -0.06
CA LEU A 110 -6.19 -2.35 1.30
C LEU A 110 -4.69 -2.05 1.30
N GLN A 111 -3.93 -2.74 0.47
CA GLN A 111 -2.49 -2.50 0.33
C GLN A 111 -2.22 -1.06 -0.12
N PHE A 112 -2.95 -0.57 -1.12
CA PHE A 112 -2.82 0.80 -1.60
C PHE A 112 -3.20 1.81 -0.51
N LYS A 113 -4.30 1.56 0.20
CA LYS A 113 -4.72 2.42 1.30
C LYS A 113 -3.63 2.55 2.35
N LYS A 114 -3.06 1.43 2.79
CA LYS A 114 -2.04 1.41 3.85
C LYS A 114 -0.70 1.96 3.40
N THR A 115 -0.30 1.71 2.14
CA THR A 115 1.02 2.13 1.65
C THR A 115 1.05 3.55 1.13
N PHE A 116 -0.07 4.06 0.63
CA PHE A 116 -0.10 5.33 -0.08
C PHE A 116 -1.14 6.31 0.46
N ILE A 117 -2.40 5.90 0.54
CA ILE A 117 -3.48 6.82 0.89
C ILE A 117 -3.36 7.32 2.33
N ASP A 118 -3.17 6.43 3.32
CA ASP A 118 -3.12 6.84 4.72
C ASP A 118 -2.01 7.88 4.99
N PRO A 119 -0.76 7.70 4.50
CA PRO A 119 0.26 8.74 4.66
C PRO A 119 -0.07 10.05 3.93
N ILE A 120 -0.66 9.97 2.74
CA ILE A 120 -0.99 11.15 1.94
C ILE A 120 -2.16 11.92 2.54
N ASP A 121 -3.15 11.23 3.11
CA ASP A 121 -4.30 11.87 3.73
C ASP A 121 -3.92 12.83 4.85
N ILE A 122 -2.85 12.54 5.58
CA ILE A 122 -2.36 13.42 6.63
C ILE A 122 -2.03 14.79 6.04
N ILE A 123 -1.37 14.82 4.89
CA ILE A 123 -0.98 16.05 4.20
C ILE A 123 -2.19 16.74 3.57
N LEU A 124 -3.03 15.97 2.86
CA LEU A 124 -4.19 16.51 2.16
C LEU A 124 -5.20 17.10 3.13
N ASN A 125 -5.47 16.41 4.24
CA ASN A 125 -6.40 16.90 5.25
C ASN A 125 -5.90 18.20 5.89
N ALA A 126 -4.59 18.36 6.04
CA ALA A 126 -4.00 19.58 6.60
C ALA A 126 -4.26 20.82 5.74
N ILE A 127 -4.47 20.64 4.43
CA ILE A 127 -4.81 21.74 3.50
C ILE A 127 -6.27 21.71 3.06
N GLY A 128 -7.10 20.90 3.73
CA GLY A 128 -8.55 20.84 3.46
C GLY A 128 -8.93 20.04 2.24
N TRP A 129 -8.05 19.21 1.73
CA TRP A 129 -8.28 18.39 0.54
C TRP A 129 -8.55 16.94 0.92
N SER A 130 -9.07 16.16 -0.03
CA SER A 130 -9.25 14.72 0.09
C SER A 130 -8.58 13.99 -1.08
N ALA A 131 -8.17 12.73 -0.83
CA ALA A 131 -7.51 11.91 -1.84
C ALA A 131 -8.44 11.52 -3.00
N GLU A 132 -9.73 11.40 -2.71
CA GLU A 132 -10.76 11.07 -3.69
C GLU A 132 -11.80 12.17 -3.75
N PRO A 133 -12.47 12.36 -4.91
CA PRO A 133 -13.57 13.31 -5.00
C PRO A 133 -14.63 13.00 -3.95
N ARG A 134 -15.09 14.05 -3.25
CA ARG A 134 -16.15 13.89 -2.26
C ARG A 134 -17.47 13.61 -2.97
N ALA A 135 -18.25 12.67 -2.44
CA ALA A 135 -19.59 12.40 -2.94
C ALA A 135 -20.44 13.65 -2.74
N ASP A 136 -21.04 14.16 -3.83
CA ASP A 136 -22.02 15.22 -3.78
C ASP A 136 -23.38 14.59 -3.48
N LEU A 137 -24.15 15.21 -2.58
CA LEU A 137 -25.50 14.74 -2.27
C LEU A 137 -26.37 14.64 -3.52
N GLN A 138 -26.18 15.53 -4.48
CA GLN A 138 -26.93 15.48 -5.73
C GLN A 138 -26.70 14.19 -6.52
N GLN A 139 -25.53 13.57 -6.39
CA GLN A 139 -25.22 12.31 -7.07
C GLN A 139 -26.06 11.15 -6.56
N PHE A 140 -26.55 11.22 -5.33
CA PHE A 140 -27.41 10.20 -4.75
C PHE A 140 -28.87 10.32 -5.18
N PHE A 141 -29.28 11.45 -5.72
CA PHE A 141 -30.66 11.72 -6.10
C PHE A 141 -30.86 11.76 -7.62
N LEU A 142 -29.80 11.59 -8.36
CA LEU A 142 -29.86 11.47 -9.81
C LEU A 142 -29.92 10.00 -10.21
#